data_b4a47880a6d9217b867d8279f4908041
#
_entry.id   b4a47880a6d9217b867d8279f4908041
#
_cell.length_a   1.000
_cell.length_b   1.000
_cell.length_c   1.000
_cell.angle_alpha   90.00
_cell.angle_beta   90.00
_cell.angle_gamma   90.00
#
_symmetry.space_group_name_H-M   'P 1'
#
loop_
_entity.id
_entity.type
_entity.pdbx_description
1 polymer ?
#
loop_
_entity_poly.entity_id
_entity_poly.type
_entity_poly.pdbx_seq_one_letter_code
_entity_poly.pdbx_strand_id
1 'polypeptide(L)'
;RAGNTRPLPPSESVMKDKPRDRNAFILNKAMYQNILGVGGFFFVLLLVLLYVFEHSNITQLTDLLNVQLGASDGLTPYELTLFFTIFVMTHFFYLFCARAFETGNSALHFKGCKGLLIIAAIILAGQIAMVEIPGLQNFFNVTGLKFEDWVIIIVGSSLVLWIREIWSLLKKI
;
A
#
# COMPACT_ATOMS: atom_id res chain seq x y z
N ARG A 1 4.24 -6.49 -34.49
CA ARG A 1 3.10 -6.30 -33.55
C ARG A 1 3.67 -6.38 -32.14
N ALA A 2 3.99 -5.23 -31.53
CA ALA A 2 4.34 -5.19 -30.12
C ALA A 2 3.10 -5.62 -29.33
N GLY A 3 3.16 -6.78 -28.70
CA GLY A 3 2.09 -7.29 -27.86
C GLY A 3 1.77 -6.27 -26.77
N ASN A 4 0.50 -6.02 -26.58
CA ASN A 4 0.01 -5.08 -25.58
C ASN A 4 0.27 -5.70 -24.19
N THR A 5 1.45 -5.40 -23.64
CA THR A 5 1.90 -5.91 -22.32
C THR A 5 1.30 -5.14 -21.14
N ARG A 6 0.27 -4.33 -21.39
CA ARG A 6 -0.41 -3.61 -20.31
C ARG A 6 -1.31 -4.56 -19.53
N PRO A 7 -1.09 -4.74 -18.24
CA PRO A 7 -1.94 -5.60 -17.39
C PRO A 7 -3.35 -5.03 -17.17
N LEU A 8 -3.62 -3.84 -17.69
CA LEU A 8 -4.88 -3.11 -17.52
C LEU A 8 -5.60 -3.00 -18.86
N PRO A 9 -6.94 -3.19 -18.90
CA PRO A 9 -7.71 -2.94 -20.09
C PRO A 9 -7.63 -1.45 -20.46
N PRO A 10 -7.52 -1.10 -21.75
CA PRO A 10 -7.57 0.28 -22.18
C PRO A 10 -8.91 0.92 -21.79
N SER A 11 -8.88 2.16 -21.30
CA SER A 11 -10.12 2.91 -21.09
C SER A 11 -10.76 3.21 -22.46
N GLU A 12 -12.09 3.30 -22.52
CA GLU A 12 -12.82 3.59 -23.76
C GLU A 12 -12.40 4.94 -24.42
N SER A 13 -11.82 5.83 -23.60
CA SER A 13 -11.30 7.13 -24.09
C SER A 13 -9.94 7.04 -24.79
N VAL A 14 -9.16 5.96 -24.61
CA VAL A 14 -7.81 5.83 -25.17
C VAL A 14 -7.77 5.90 -26.70
N MET A 15 -8.86 5.46 -27.36
CA MET A 15 -8.97 5.53 -28.82
C MET A 15 -9.18 6.96 -29.33
N LYS A 16 -9.57 7.90 -28.46
CA LYS A 16 -9.78 9.32 -28.79
C LYS A 16 -8.57 10.19 -28.46
N ASP A 17 -7.61 9.65 -27.70
CA ASP A 17 -6.41 10.37 -27.30
C ASP A 17 -5.43 10.47 -28.47
N LYS A 18 -4.79 11.64 -28.63
CA LYS A 18 -3.74 11.81 -29.63
C LYS A 18 -2.59 10.83 -29.38
N PRO A 19 -1.97 10.26 -30.43
CA PRO A 19 -0.80 9.42 -30.29
C PRO A 19 0.30 10.16 -29.51
N ARG A 20 0.92 9.47 -28.57
CA ARG A 20 2.01 10.03 -27.78
C ARG A 20 3.22 10.31 -28.65
N ASP A 21 3.86 11.45 -28.45
CA ASP A 21 5.09 11.83 -29.15
C ASP A 21 6.18 10.76 -28.92
N ARG A 22 6.92 10.38 -29.97
CA ARG A 22 7.96 9.35 -29.90
C ARG A 22 9.10 9.71 -28.95
N ASN A 23 9.35 11.01 -28.76
CA ASN A 23 10.41 11.56 -27.90
C ASN A 23 9.90 11.94 -26.51
N ALA A 24 8.60 11.71 -26.19
CA ALA A 24 8.08 12.02 -24.88
C ALA A 24 8.62 11.03 -23.84
N PHE A 25 9.17 11.54 -22.73
CA PHE A 25 9.58 10.72 -21.60
C PHE A 25 8.41 9.84 -21.13
N ILE A 26 8.71 8.60 -20.73
CA ILE A 26 7.73 7.63 -20.23
C ILE A 26 7.04 8.19 -18.97
N LEU A 27 7.79 8.92 -18.13
CA LEU A 27 7.30 9.62 -16.96
C LEU A 27 6.80 11.01 -17.32
N ASN A 28 5.48 11.20 -17.29
CA ASN A 28 4.87 12.52 -17.39
C ASN A 28 5.11 13.30 -16.08
N LYS A 29 5.17 14.66 -16.15
CA LYS A 29 5.35 15.54 -14.99
C LYS A 29 4.34 15.25 -13.86
N ALA A 30 3.08 15.02 -14.22
CA ALA A 30 2.04 14.64 -13.26
C ALA A 30 2.32 13.29 -12.58
N MET A 31 2.80 12.31 -13.34
CA MET A 31 3.18 10.99 -12.82
C MET A 31 4.38 11.09 -11.88
N TYR A 32 5.40 11.87 -12.25
CA TYR A 32 6.57 12.14 -11.41
C TYR A 32 6.18 12.82 -10.09
N GLN A 33 5.34 13.86 -10.13
CA GLN A 33 4.84 14.54 -8.95
C GLN A 33 4.04 13.61 -8.04
N ASN A 34 3.23 12.71 -8.61
CA ASN A 34 2.49 11.73 -7.83
C ASN A 34 3.42 10.71 -7.17
N ILE A 35 4.40 10.18 -7.90
CA ILE A 35 5.39 9.23 -7.36
C ILE A 35 6.16 9.86 -6.20
N LEU A 36 6.70 11.07 -6.38
CA LEU A 36 7.44 11.75 -5.33
C LEU A 36 6.55 12.19 -4.16
N GLY A 37 5.36 12.72 -4.44
CA GLY A 37 4.44 13.19 -3.40
C GLY A 37 3.94 12.03 -2.54
N VAL A 38 3.38 11.01 -3.16
CA VAL A 38 2.80 9.87 -2.44
C VAL A 38 3.90 8.97 -1.87
N GLY A 39 4.95 8.70 -2.64
CA GLY A 39 6.09 7.91 -2.18
C GLY A 39 6.83 8.60 -1.02
N GLY A 40 7.04 9.91 -1.10
CA GLY A 40 7.61 10.70 -0.01
C GLY A 40 6.73 10.72 1.23
N PHE A 41 5.41 10.85 1.06
CA PHE A 41 4.47 10.76 2.17
C PHE A 41 4.55 9.40 2.88
N PHE A 42 4.51 8.28 2.13
CA PHE A 42 4.63 6.96 2.74
C PHE A 42 5.99 6.74 3.39
N PHE A 43 7.06 7.23 2.78
CA PHE A 43 8.40 7.14 3.36
C PHE A 43 8.47 7.84 4.72
N VAL A 44 7.98 9.09 4.82
CA VAL A 44 7.95 9.84 6.08
C VAL A 44 7.05 9.15 7.11
N LEU A 45 5.85 8.69 6.69
CA LEU A 45 4.93 7.97 7.57
C LEU A 45 5.57 6.71 8.17
N LEU A 46 6.27 5.93 7.35
CA LEU A 46 6.95 4.72 7.80
C LEU A 46 8.15 5.02 8.70
N LEU A 47 8.90 6.11 8.43
CA LEU A 47 9.99 6.54 9.33
C LEU A 47 9.44 6.98 10.69
N VAL A 48 8.35 7.71 10.73
CA VAL A 48 7.68 8.11 11.99
C VAL A 48 7.20 6.86 12.74
N LEU A 49 6.58 5.93 12.04
CA LEU A 49 6.11 4.68 12.63
C LEU A 49 7.27 3.84 13.21
N LEU A 50 8.37 3.73 12.45
CA LEU A 50 9.58 3.05 12.90
C LEU A 50 10.17 3.71 14.15
N TYR A 51 10.26 5.04 14.15
CA TYR A 51 10.75 5.81 15.30
C TYR A 51 9.87 5.59 16.53
N VAL A 52 8.55 5.58 16.37
CA VAL A 52 7.61 5.29 17.45
C VAL A 52 7.82 3.90 18.01
N PHE A 53 7.93 2.88 17.15
CA PHE A 53 8.17 1.50 17.59
C PHE A 53 9.51 1.33 18.30
N GLU A 54 10.56 2.00 17.83
CA GLU A 54 11.88 1.91 18.45
C GLU A 54 11.94 2.58 19.83
N HIS A 55 11.11 3.61 20.07
CA HIS A 55 11.13 4.39 21.31
C HIS A 55 9.91 4.15 22.22
N SER A 56 9.09 3.17 21.92
CA SER A 56 7.94 2.78 22.72
C SER A 56 7.84 1.27 22.83
N ASN A 57 7.43 0.77 23.96
CA ASN A 57 7.19 -0.68 24.15
C ASN A 57 5.74 -0.99 23.78
N ILE A 58 5.54 -1.50 22.56
CA ILE A 58 4.21 -1.82 22.00
C ILE A 58 3.95 -3.30 22.16
N THR A 59 3.04 -3.63 23.07
CA THR A 59 2.61 -5.01 23.33
C THR A 59 1.30 -5.37 22.63
N GLN A 60 0.51 -4.34 22.29
CA GLN A 60 -0.73 -4.45 21.54
C GLN A 60 -0.85 -3.25 20.59
N LEU A 61 -1.49 -3.44 19.42
CA LEU A 61 -1.64 -2.38 18.44
C LEU A 61 -2.42 -1.16 18.97
N THR A 62 -3.30 -1.38 19.96
CA THR A 62 -4.05 -0.32 20.66
C THR A 62 -3.15 0.62 21.47
N ASP A 63 -1.95 0.17 21.85
CA ASP A 63 -0.98 0.99 22.61
C ASP A 63 -0.50 2.18 21.76
N LEU A 64 -0.61 2.11 20.42
CA LEU A 64 -0.35 3.22 19.52
C LEU A 64 -1.26 4.45 19.76
N LEU A 65 -2.40 4.27 20.42
CA LEU A 65 -3.28 5.39 20.77
C LEU A 65 -2.79 6.18 22.01
N ASN A 66 -1.94 5.54 22.84
CA ASN A 66 -1.43 6.10 24.08
C ASN A 66 0.10 5.93 24.19
N VAL A 67 0.81 6.28 23.13
CA VAL A 67 2.26 6.12 23.03
C VAL A 67 2.98 6.95 24.08
N GLN A 68 3.83 6.30 24.88
CA GLN A 68 4.80 6.95 25.75
C GLN A 68 6.18 6.70 25.17
N LEU A 69 6.80 7.75 24.66
CA LEU A 69 8.14 7.69 24.10
C LEU A 69 9.16 7.64 25.26
N GLY A 70 10.00 6.62 25.25
CA GLY A 70 11.07 6.39 26.22
C GLY A 70 12.46 6.37 25.55
N ALA A 71 13.42 5.73 26.21
CA ALA A 71 14.70 5.42 25.61
C ALA A 71 14.52 4.35 24.52
N SER A 72 15.38 4.37 23.50
CA SER A 72 15.38 3.33 22.47
C SER A 72 15.84 1.99 23.04
N ASP A 73 14.95 1.01 23.03
CA ASP A 73 15.21 -0.38 23.47
C ASP A 73 15.35 -1.36 22.29
N GLY A 74 15.32 -0.81 21.06
CA GLY A 74 15.30 -1.59 19.82
C GLY A 74 13.90 -2.12 19.49
N LEU A 75 13.79 -2.85 18.36
CA LEU A 75 12.51 -3.40 17.89
C LEU A 75 12.30 -4.82 18.42
N THR A 76 11.17 -5.05 19.05
CA THR A 76 10.73 -6.41 19.41
C THR A 76 10.26 -7.16 18.13
N PRO A 77 10.28 -8.51 18.11
CA PRO A 77 9.74 -9.28 16.98
C PRO A 77 8.27 -8.97 16.68
N TYR A 78 7.48 -8.61 17.68
CA TYR A 78 6.09 -8.19 17.52
C TYR A 78 5.98 -6.84 16.81
N GLU A 79 6.72 -5.83 17.23
CA GLU A 79 6.77 -4.51 16.59
C GLU A 79 7.28 -4.59 15.15
N LEU A 80 8.28 -5.44 14.91
CA LEU A 80 8.76 -5.72 13.56
C LEU A 80 7.66 -6.32 12.68
N THR A 81 6.89 -7.26 13.22
CA THR A 81 5.75 -7.86 12.51
C THR A 81 4.67 -6.83 12.19
N LEU A 82 4.32 -5.98 13.17
CA LEU A 82 3.37 -4.89 12.97
C LEU A 82 3.85 -3.93 11.88
N PHE A 83 5.10 -3.49 11.95
CA PHE A 83 5.69 -2.59 10.97
C PHE A 83 5.63 -3.16 9.55
N PHE A 84 6.08 -4.41 9.37
CA PHE A 84 6.05 -5.11 8.10
C PHE A 84 4.62 -5.26 7.56
N THR A 85 3.69 -5.65 8.43
CA THR A 85 2.30 -5.87 8.04
C THR A 85 1.62 -4.57 7.64
N ILE A 86 1.83 -3.49 8.40
CA ILE A 86 1.32 -2.15 8.06
C ILE A 86 1.92 -1.67 6.72
N PHE A 87 3.23 -1.86 6.53
CA PHE A 87 3.91 -1.53 5.28
C PHE A 87 3.27 -2.24 4.08
N VAL A 88 3.17 -3.57 4.14
CA VAL A 88 2.62 -4.39 3.05
C VAL A 88 1.15 -4.05 2.80
N MET A 89 0.32 -3.94 3.85
CA MET A 89 -1.11 -3.64 3.71
C MET A 89 -1.36 -2.24 3.14
N THR A 90 -0.59 -1.25 3.55
CA THR A 90 -0.68 0.11 3.03
C THR A 90 -0.36 0.13 1.53
N HIS A 91 0.70 -0.55 1.10
CA HIS A 91 1.07 -0.66 -0.30
C HIS A 91 0.10 -1.53 -1.11
N PHE A 92 -0.47 -2.55 -0.49
CA PHE A 92 -1.53 -3.36 -1.08
C PHE A 92 -2.75 -2.49 -1.47
N PHE A 93 -3.25 -1.66 -0.57
CA PHE A 93 -4.36 -0.76 -0.88
C PHE A 93 -3.95 0.34 -1.87
N TYR A 94 -2.70 0.84 -1.76
CA TYR A 94 -2.19 1.83 -2.71
C TYR A 94 -2.06 1.28 -4.14
N LEU A 95 -1.83 -0.01 -4.33
CA LEU A 95 -1.81 -0.64 -5.65
C LEU A 95 -3.09 -0.37 -6.44
N PHE A 96 -4.26 -0.42 -5.80
CA PHE A 96 -5.54 -0.09 -6.41
C PHE A 96 -5.68 1.41 -6.70
N CYS A 97 -5.14 2.25 -5.82
CA CYS A 97 -5.12 3.71 -6.02
C CYS A 97 -4.23 4.10 -7.20
N ALA A 98 -3.03 3.54 -7.29
CA ALA A 98 -2.08 3.82 -8.37
C ALA A 98 -2.64 3.48 -9.75
N ARG A 99 -3.36 2.36 -9.87
CA ARG A 99 -4.04 1.96 -11.09
C ARG A 99 -5.05 3.01 -11.58
N ALA A 100 -5.79 3.59 -10.63
CA ALA A 100 -6.88 4.49 -10.95
C ALA A 100 -6.41 5.95 -11.14
N PHE A 101 -5.11 6.22 -11.01
CA PHE A 101 -4.54 7.57 -11.04
C PHE A 101 -4.77 8.30 -12.37
N GLU A 102 -4.52 7.62 -13.50
CA GLU A 102 -4.63 8.24 -14.83
C GLU A 102 -6.01 8.05 -15.49
N THR A 103 -6.78 7.04 -15.06
CA THR A 103 -8.04 6.67 -15.72
C THR A 103 -9.24 7.47 -15.25
N GLY A 104 -9.12 8.23 -14.14
CA GLY A 104 -10.26 8.93 -13.53
C GLY A 104 -11.36 7.98 -12.99
N ASN A 105 -11.17 6.68 -13.15
CA ASN A 105 -12.10 5.67 -12.65
C ASN A 105 -11.92 5.45 -11.14
N SER A 106 -12.95 4.89 -10.49
CA SER A 106 -12.85 4.47 -9.09
C SER A 106 -11.80 3.38 -8.91
N ALA A 107 -11.02 3.45 -7.82
CA ALA A 107 -10.06 2.40 -7.45
C ALA A 107 -10.76 1.05 -7.18
N LEU A 108 -12.05 1.08 -6.85
CA LEU A 108 -12.89 -0.11 -6.60
C LEU A 108 -13.43 -0.76 -7.87
N HIS A 109 -13.15 -0.21 -9.05
CA HIS A 109 -13.62 -0.79 -10.30
C HIS A 109 -12.71 -1.94 -10.76
N PHE A 110 -13.06 -3.18 -10.42
CA PHE A 110 -12.26 -4.39 -10.68
C PHE A 110 -12.49 -5.05 -12.04
N LYS A 111 -13.40 -4.52 -12.86
CA LYS A 111 -13.75 -5.12 -14.16
C LYS A 111 -12.53 -5.11 -15.10
N GLY A 112 -12.15 -6.29 -15.59
CA GLY A 112 -11.02 -6.45 -16.52
C GLY A 112 -9.63 -6.51 -15.88
N CYS A 113 -9.50 -6.57 -14.53
CA CYS A 113 -8.24 -6.46 -13.80
C CYS A 113 -7.73 -7.79 -13.24
N LYS A 114 -8.00 -8.90 -13.94
CA LYS A 114 -7.62 -10.25 -13.47
C LYS A 114 -6.15 -10.34 -13.06
N GLY A 115 -5.23 -9.79 -13.85
CA GLY A 115 -3.79 -9.81 -13.54
C GLY A 115 -3.45 -9.07 -12.25
N LEU A 116 -4.04 -7.89 -12.03
CA LEU A 116 -3.85 -7.13 -10.80
C LEU A 116 -4.37 -7.88 -9.57
N LEU A 117 -5.55 -8.49 -9.69
CA LEU A 117 -6.15 -9.26 -8.59
C LEU A 117 -5.33 -10.50 -8.24
N ILE A 118 -4.73 -11.17 -9.24
CA ILE A 118 -3.82 -12.30 -9.02
C ILE A 118 -2.59 -11.84 -8.23
N ILE A 119 -1.96 -10.75 -8.66
CA ILE A 119 -0.79 -10.17 -7.96
C ILE A 119 -1.17 -9.78 -6.52
N ALA A 120 -2.30 -9.10 -6.35
CA ALA A 120 -2.81 -8.72 -5.03
C ALA A 120 -3.05 -9.95 -4.13
N ALA A 121 -3.64 -11.01 -4.68
CA ALA A 121 -3.85 -12.26 -3.95
C ALA A 121 -2.53 -12.94 -3.55
N ILE A 122 -1.52 -12.93 -4.41
CA ILE A 122 -0.18 -13.47 -4.11
C ILE A 122 0.49 -12.67 -3.00
N ILE A 123 0.42 -11.33 -3.03
CA ILE A 123 0.97 -10.46 -1.98
C ILE A 123 0.30 -10.75 -0.63
N LEU A 124 -1.03 -10.83 -0.62
CA LEU A 124 -1.79 -11.11 0.61
C LEU A 124 -1.48 -12.50 1.16
N ALA A 125 -1.46 -13.53 0.30
CA ALA A 125 -1.11 -14.89 0.70
C ALA A 125 0.33 -14.99 1.23
N GLY A 126 1.28 -14.29 0.59
CA GLY A 126 2.66 -14.21 1.05
C GLY A 126 2.79 -13.55 2.43
N GLN A 127 2.04 -12.47 2.65
CA GLN A 127 2.04 -11.78 3.95
C GLN A 127 1.46 -12.65 5.06
N ILE A 128 0.32 -13.29 4.81
CA ILE A 128 -0.28 -14.22 5.77
C ILE A 128 0.67 -15.40 6.05
N ALA A 129 1.26 -15.98 5.02
CA ALA A 129 2.21 -17.08 5.17
C ALA A 129 3.43 -16.67 6.01
N MET A 130 3.98 -15.48 5.80
CA MET A 130 5.13 -14.97 6.56
C MET A 130 4.81 -14.80 8.06
N VAL A 131 3.59 -14.34 8.36
CA VAL A 131 3.16 -14.06 9.75
C VAL A 131 2.68 -15.32 10.46
N GLU A 132 2.06 -16.28 9.76
CA GLU A 132 1.39 -17.43 10.39
C GLU A 132 2.21 -18.73 10.34
N ILE A 133 3.16 -18.89 9.40
CA ILE A 133 3.95 -20.12 9.28
C ILE A 133 5.19 -20.07 10.18
N PRO A 134 5.34 -20.96 11.18
CA PRO A 134 6.45 -20.92 12.16
C PRO A 134 7.84 -20.95 11.53
N GLY A 135 8.02 -21.68 10.42
CA GLY A 135 9.29 -21.74 9.70
C GLY A 135 9.69 -20.39 9.10
N LEU A 136 8.73 -19.63 8.56
CA LEU A 136 8.95 -18.29 8.02
C LEU A 136 9.09 -17.26 9.13
N GLN A 137 8.32 -17.38 10.21
CA GLN A 137 8.46 -16.53 11.38
C GLN A 137 9.89 -16.54 11.92
N ASN A 138 10.47 -17.73 12.11
CA ASN A 138 11.85 -17.88 12.57
C ASN A 138 12.88 -17.29 11.60
N PHE A 139 12.64 -17.46 10.30
CA PHE A 139 13.55 -16.94 9.27
C PHE A 139 13.57 -15.41 9.23
N PHE A 140 12.40 -14.77 9.34
CA PHE A 140 12.25 -13.31 9.29
C PHE A 140 12.31 -12.64 10.67
N ASN A 141 12.45 -13.40 11.75
CA ASN A 141 12.40 -12.93 13.14
C ASN A 141 11.11 -12.15 13.45
N VAL A 142 9.98 -12.66 12.97
CA VAL A 142 8.64 -12.11 13.18
C VAL A 142 7.80 -13.05 14.05
N THR A 143 6.71 -12.55 14.57
CA THR A 143 5.78 -13.36 15.39
C THR A 143 4.37 -13.32 14.81
N GLY A 144 3.53 -14.31 15.15
CA GLY A 144 2.13 -14.33 14.77
C GLY A 144 1.38 -13.11 15.32
N LEU A 145 0.44 -12.59 14.54
CA LEU A 145 -0.44 -11.49 14.92
C LEU A 145 -1.78 -12.02 15.43
N LYS A 146 -2.38 -11.33 16.40
CA LYS A 146 -3.74 -11.60 16.83
C LYS A 146 -4.73 -11.19 15.75
N PHE A 147 -5.89 -11.83 15.72
CA PHE A 147 -6.95 -11.47 14.77
C PHE A 147 -7.38 -10.00 14.88
N GLU A 148 -7.38 -9.44 16.08
CA GLU A 148 -7.68 -8.02 16.33
C GLU A 148 -6.68 -7.11 15.64
N ASP A 149 -5.38 -7.42 15.69
CA ASP A 149 -4.32 -6.65 15.02
C ASP A 149 -4.52 -6.65 13.50
N TRP A 150 -4.84 -7.81 12.91
CA TRP A 150 -5.17 -7.94 11.50
C TRP A 150 -6.32 -7.02 11.09
N VAL A 151 -7.41 -7.02 11.86
CA VAL A 151 -8.58 -6.18 11.58
C VAL A 151 -8.21 -4.69 11.62
N ILE A 152 -7.50 -4.25 12.67
CA ILE A 152 -7.11 -2.85 12.83
C ILE A 152 -6.16 -2.42 11.69
N ILE A 153 -5.19 -3.25 11.33
CA ILE A 153 -4.24 -2.95 10.25
C ILE A 153 -4.97 -2.87 8.90
N ILE A 154 -5.86 -3.80 8.59
CA ILE A 154 -6.62 -3.79 7.34
C ILE A 154 -7.50 -2.55 7.25
N VAL A 155 -8.24 -2.23 8.33
CA VAL A 155 -9.09 -1.03 8.37
C VAL A 155 -8.26 0.23 8.25
N GLY A 156 -7.19 0.37 9.03
CA GLY A 156 -6.30 1.53 9.00
C GLY A 156 -5.62 1.72 7.63
N SER A 157 -5.09 0.65 7.05
CA SER A 157 -4.44 0.71 5.72
C SER A 157 -5.45 0.99 4.60
N SER A 158 -6.70 0.55 4.73
CA SER A 158 -7.76 0.84 3.75
C SER A 158 -8.10 2.33 3.66
N LEU A 159 -7.79 3.14 4.68
CA LEU A 159 -7.98 4.60 4.65
C LEU A 159 -7.28 5.25 3.45
N VAL A 160 -6.16 4.71 3.00
CA VAL A 160 -5.45 5.18 1.80
C VAL A 160 -6.37 5.16 0.58
N LEU A 161 -7.15 4.09 0.43
CA LEU A 161 -8.11 3.94 -0.66
C LEU A 161 -9.30 4.90 -0.50
N TRP A 162 -9.86 5.01 0.71
CA TRP A 162 -10.99 5.88 0.99
C TRP A 162 -10.66 7.37 0.83
N ILE A 163 -9.50 7.81 1.30
CA ILE A 163 -9.03 9.19 1.12
C ILE A 163 -8.96 9.54 -0.37
N ARG A 164 -8.43 8.63 -1.19
CA ARG A 164 -8.37 8.84 -2.63
C ARG A 164 -9.76 8.89 -3.27
N GLU A 165 -10.69 8.00 -2.90
CA GLU A 165 -12.05 8.00 -3.45
C GLU A 165 -12.79 9.31 -3.09
N ILE A 166 -12.71 9.74 -1.84
CA ILE A 166 -13.29 11.02 -1.39
C ILE A 166 -12.68 12.19 -2.18
N TRP A 167 -11.36 12.21 -2.35
CA TRP A 167 -10.68 13.24 -3.14
C TRP A 167 -11.14 13.25 -4.60
N SER A 168 -11.33 12.08 -5.18
CA SER A 168 -11.84 11.92 -6.55
C SER A 168 -13.26 12.43 -6.71
N LEU A 169 -14.11 12.22 -5.70
CA LEU A 169 -15.49 12.72 -5.69
C LEU A 169 -15.52 14.24 -5.57
N LEU A 170 -14.70 14.82 -4.67
CA LEU A 170 -14.61 16.28 -4.48
C LEU A 170 -14.14 17.02 -5.75
N LYS A 171 -13.28 16.39 -6.56
CA LYS A 171 -12.84 16.98 -7.83
C LYS A 171 -13.88 16.90 -8.97
N LYS A 172 -14.91 16.09 -8.81
CA LYS A 172 -16.00 15.95 -9.81
C LYS A 172 -17.18 16.88 -9.53
N ILE A 173 -17.23 17.52 -8.35
CA ILE A 173 -18.16 18.56 -7.96
C ILE A 173 -17.57 19.93 -8.32
#